data_ae41c39c72f5e423627eb29850b48546
#
_entry.id   ae41c39c72f5e423627eb29850b48546
#
_cell.length_a   1.000
_cell.length_b   1.000
_cell.length_c   1.000
_cell.angle_alpha   90.00
_cell.angle_beta   90.00
_cell.angle_gamma   90.00
#
_symmetry.space_group_name_H-M   'P 1'
#
loop_
_entity.id
_entity.type
_entity.pdbx_description
1 polymer ?
#
loop_
_entity_poly.entity_id
_entity_poly.type
_entity_poly.pdbx_seq_one_letter_code
_entity_poly.pdbx_strand_id
1 'polypeptide(L)'
;MRKKGLLLFVLIVMLSLVALPSAGGAAPGFDDKEIRVAQWGPQTGPAAPWGSVARGSSILFNLVNEAGGIHGRKIKYFIRDDQYNPTQTKAAVKELVERQGIFAFVGGVSAAGGLAVKDYLAQNKVIWVGPATSVKEYVFPVNPYLFSIYPLYEDEASLLTKYIVEKLKIKKIGFFYQSDSYGKSGLDGFRQRMNHYKLKPVAEIPVEPTEKDLASQMLKFKNSGAESVIMWVNPTTAVIALKTCATIGYKPQWVSSNTLSDYALMHKISGGLWEGVITGAFSEPTDATLPLMVKYREAAKRMAPDERWGLFYMAGILFAEPFVDALKRAGPKLSTEACLKALNETKDFKGVGPKVNWSSAQHQGTDSVMIWKCGPNGTSIMLQSWTANDLATWKKK
;
A
#
# COMPACT_ATOMS: atom_id res chain seq x y z
N MET A 1 -67.93 42.11 -54.66
CA MET A 1 -66.56 42.19 -55.08
C MET A 1 -65.75 42.24 -53.81
N ARG A 2 -65.15 41.10 -53.40
CA ARG A 2 -64.53 40.91 -52.07
C ARG A 2 -63.01 40.72 -52.21
N LYS A 3 -62.27 41.62 -51.58
CA LYS A 3 -60.80 41.49 -51.44
C LYS A 3 -60.48 40.44 -50.34
N LYS A 4 -59.74 39.40 -50.67
CA LYS A 4 -59.21 38.45 -49.67
C LYS A 4 -57.78 38.87 -49.36
N GLY A 5 -57.59 39.30 -48.10
CA GLY A 5 -56.23 39.54 -47.58
C GLY A 5 -55.56 38.24 -47.21
N LEU A 6 -54.34 38.09 -47.65
CA LEU A 6 -53.44 36.96 -47.33
C LEU A 6 -52.65 37.28 -46.07
N LEU A 7 -52.95 36.61 -44.96
CA LEU A 7 -52.14 36.66 -43.70
C LEU A 7 -50.97 35.78 -43.84
N LEU A 8 -49.79 36.36 -43.89
CA LEU A 8 -48.48 35.62 -43.84
C LEU A 8 -48.12 35.29 -42.36
N PHE A 9 -48.22 34.03 -41.96
CA PHE A 9 -47.84 33.58 -40.66
C PHE A 9 -46.32 33.25 -40.74
N VAL A 10 -45.48 34.12 -40.14
CA VAL A 10 -44.04 33.86 -39.99
C VAL A 10 -43.87 32.99 -38.73
N LEU A 11 -43.56 31.70 -38.94
CA LEU A 11 -43.26 30.76 -37.89
C LEU A 11 -41.75 30.92 -37.50
N ILE A 12 -41.45 31.63 -36.41
CA ILE A 12 -40.08 31.68 -35.85
C ILE A 12 -39.85 30.38 -35.12
N VAL A 13 -39.11 29.48 -35.76
CA VAL A 13 -38.55 28.30 -35.08
C VAL A 13 -37.35 28.75 -34.27
N MET A 14 -37.54 28.96 -32.96
CA MET A 14 -36.42 29.06 -32.02
C MET A 14 -35.72 27.69 -31.96
N LEU A 15 -34.59 27.56 -32.64
CA LEU A 15 -33.69 26.44 -32.51
C LEU A 15 -32.97 26.60 -31.15
N SER A 16 -33.53 26.03 -30.08
CA SER A 16 -32.84 25.87 -28.81
C SER A 16 -31.65 24.92 -29.04
N LEU A 17 -30.49 25.50 -29.12
CA LEU A 17 -29.23 24.75 -29.08
C LEU A 17 -29.16 24.06 -27.70
N VAL A 18 -29.70 22.85 -27.61
CA VAL A 18 -29.38 21.96 -26.49
C VAL A 18 -27.92 21.60 -26.66
N ALA A 19 -27.05 22.24 -25.90
CA ALA A 19 -25.67 21.82 -25.77
C ALA A 19 -25.68 20.39 -25.21
N LEU A 20 -25.53 19.42 -26.10
CA LEU A 20 -25.27 18.02 -25.69
C LEU A 20 -24.01 18.07 -24.80
N PRO A 21 -24.04 17.50 -23.59
CA PRO A 21 -22.83 17.35 -22.82
C PRO A 21 -21.86 16.53 -23.66
N SER A 22 -20.72 17.13 -23.96
CA SER A 22 -19.61 16.47 -24.66
C SER A 22 -19.33 15.13 -23.97
N ALA A 23 -19.21 14.09 -24.77
CA ALA A 23 -18.91 12.72 -24.37
C ALA A 23 -17.78 12.68 -23.32
N GLY A 24 -18.10 12.13 -22.15
CA GLY A 24 -17.38 12.17 -20.92
C GLY A 24 -15.91 11.81 -20.98
N GLY A 25 -15.07 12.80 -20.98
CA GLY A 25 -13.81 12.73 -20.27
C GLY A 25 -14.14 12.78 -18.77
N ALA A 26 -13.57 11.88 -17.97
CA ALA A 26 -13.71 11.95 -16.52
C ALA A 26 -13.35 13.37 -16.05
N ALA A 27 -14.14 13.93 -15.11
CA ALA A 27 -13.87 15.26 -14.57
C ALA A 27 -12.42 15.32 -14.06
N PRO A 28 -11.69 16.44 -14.21
CA PRO A 28 -10.26 16.52 -13.93
C PRO A 28 -9.86 16.20 -12.49
N GLY A 29 -10.79 15.88 -11.62
CA GLY A 29 -10.57 15.48 -10.24
C GLY A 29 -10.17 16.62 -9.29
N PHE A 30 -10.19 17.86 -9.78
CA PHE A 30 -9.94 19.08 -9.02
C PHE A 30 -10.69 20.28 -9.63
N ASP A 31 -10.81 21.33 -8.85
CA ASP A 31 -11.28 22.64 -9.26
C ASP A 31 -10.51 23.77 -8.53
N ASP A 32 -11.01 24.98 -8.50
CA ASP A 32 -10.32 26.10 -7.84
C ASP A 32 -10.34 26.02 -6.31
N LYS A 33 -11.15 25.16 -5.72
CA LYS A 33 -11.36 25.05 -4.27
C LYS A 33 -10.86 23.72 -3.68
N GLU A 34 -10.92 22.63 -4.45
CA GLU A 34 -10.62 21.29 -3.95
C GLU A 34 -9.82 20.42 -4.93
N ILE A 35 -9.06 19.49 -4.36
CA ILE A 35 -8.42 18.35 -5.06
C ILE A 35 -9.03 17.10 -4.46
N ARG A 36 -9.69 16.26 -5.28
CA ARG A 36 -10.35 15.04 -4.85
C ARG A 36 -9.38 13.88 -4.88
N VAL A 37 -9.11 13.32 -3.72
CA VAL A 37 -8.17 12.20 -3.50
C VAL A 37 -8.92 11.06 -2.87
N ALA A 38 -8.58 9.82 -3.21
CA ALA A 38 -9.26 8.65 -2.66
C ALA A 38 -8.29 7.53 -2.26
N GLN A 39 -8.80 6.62 -1.46
CA GLN A 39 -8.17 5.35 -1.13
C GLN A 39 -9.23 4.26 -0.98
N TRP A 40 -8.91 3.06 -1.42
CA TRP A 40 -9.60 1.84 -1.04
C TRP A 40 -8.77 1.06 -0.03
N GLY A 41 -9.40 0.20 0.76
CA GLY A 41 -8.69 -0.69 1.68
C GLY A 41 -9.64 -1.33 2.69
N PRO A 42 -9.20 -2.43 3.32
CA PRO A 42 -10.03 -3.25 4.19
C PRO A 42 -10.31 -2.56 5.52
N GLN A 43 -11.39 -1.79 5.62
CA GLN A 43 -11.85 -1.29 6.91
C GLN A 43 -12.43 -2.41 7.76
N THR A 44 -12.93 -3.46 7.11
CA THR A 44 -13.44 -4.70 7.71
C THR A 44 -12.79 -5.93 7.07
N GLY A 45 -13.07 -7.14 7.59
CA GLY A 45 -12.57 -8.41 7.05
C GLY A 45 -11.18 -8.84 7.58
N PRO A 46 -10.53 -9.83 6.94
CA PRO A 46 -9.34 -10.51 7.50
C PRO A 46 -8.09 -9.61 7.58
N ALA A 47 -8.03 -8.56 6.77
CA ALA A 47 -6.95 -7.59 6.76
C ALA A 47 -7.34 -6.23 7.38
N ALA A 48 -8.43 -6.16 8.16
CA ALA A 48 -8.95 -4.94 8.78
C ALA A 48 -7.91 -4.09 9.54
N PRO A 49 -6.89 -4.64 10.21
CA PRO A 49 -5.83 -3.83 10.82
C PRO A 49 -5.15 -2.86 9.84
N TRP A 50 -5.04 -3.22 8.57
CA TRP A 50 -4.51 -2.38 7.50
C TRP A 50 -5.47 -1.28 7.03
N GLY A 51 -6.73 -1.30 7.42
CA GLY A 51 -7.70 -0.24 7.15
C GLY A 51 -7.31 1.11 7.77
N SER A 52 -6.51 1.09 8.85
CA SER A 52 -5.98 2.30 9.48
C SER A 52 -5.05 3.11 8.57
N VAL A 53 -4.47 2.53 7.52
CA VAL A 53 -3.67 3.27 6.51
C VAL A 53 -4.49 4.42 5.91
N ALA A 54 -5.72 4.16 5.49
CA ALA A 54 -6.58 5.20 4.91
C ALA A 54 -6.88 6.33 5.91
N ARG A 55 -7.15 5.96 7.17
CA ARG A 55 -7.43 6.93 8.22
C ARG A 55 -6.18 7.72 8.63
N GLY A 56 -5.00 7.11 8.58
CA GLY A 56 -3.72 7.79 8.78
C GLY A 56 -3.43 8.84 7.71
N SER A 57 -3.70 8.55 6.44
CA SER A 57 -3.56 9.53 5.35
C SER A 57 -4.40 10.79 5.59
N SER A 58 -5.57 10.65 6.24
CA SER A 58 -6.43 11.79 6.59
C SER A 58 -5.72 12.82 7.48
N ILE A 59 -4.82 12.38 8.37
CA ILE A 59 -4.08 13.29 9.25
C ILE A 59 -3.19 14.25 8.45
N LEU A 60 -2.44 13.72 7.47
CA LEU A 60 -1.62 14.56 6.62
C LEU A 60 -2.47 15.52 5.78
N PHE A 61 -3.55 15.03 5.18
CA PHE A 61 -4.44 15.87 4.37
C PHE A 61 -5.13 16.95 5.20
N ASN A 62 -5.53 16.64 6.43
CA ASN A 62 -6.09 17.63 7.36
C ASN A 62 -5.06 18.68 7.77
N LEU A 63 -3.81 18.29 8.07
CA LEU A 63 -2.72 19.25 8.33
C LEU A 63 -2.48 20.18 7.14
N VAL A 64 -2.49 19.64 5.91
CA VAL A 64 -2.37 20.43 4.69
C VAL A 64 -3.54 21.42 4.58
N ASN A 65 -4.75 20.95 4.87
CA ASN A 65 -5.97 21.75 4.81
C ASN A 65 -5.98 22.86 5.87
N GLU A 66 -5.54 22.59 7.10
CA GLU A 66 -5.36 23.59 8.16
C GLU A 66 -4.36 24.68 7.74
N ALA A 67 -3.28 24.29 7.06
CA ALA A 67 -2.27 25.20 6.55
C ALA A 67 -2.68 26.01 5.30
N GLY A 68 -3.95 25.95 4.87
CA GLY A 68 -4.46 26.69 3.71
C GLY A 68 -4.63 25.85 2.44
N GLY A 69 -4.29 24.55 2.46
CA GLY A 69 -4.37 23.65 1.31
C GLY A 69 -3.16 23.73 0.38
N ILE A 70 -3.32 23.23 -0.82
CA ILE A 70 -2.30 23.25 -1.89
C ILE A 70 -2.62 24.40 -2.85
N HIS A 71 -1.83 25.45 -2.82
CA HIS A 71 -2.10 26.66 -3.61
C HIS A 71 -3.56 27.14 -3.49
N GLY A 72 -4.12 27.14 -2.25
CA GLY A 72 -5.47 27.56 -1.94
C GLY A 72 -6.54 26.46 -2.08
N ARG A 73 -6.24 25.29 -2.66
CA ARG A 73 -7.17 24.18 -2.80
C ARG A 73 -7.09 23.24 -1.60
N LYS A 74 -8.23 22.87 -1.03
CA LYS A 74 -8.31 21.86 0.04
C LYS A 74 -8.28 20.46 -0.56
N ILE A 75 -7.68 19.51 0.14
CA ILE A 75 -7.76 18.09 -0.23
C ILE A 75 -9.07 17.52 0.33
N LYS A 76 -9.93 17.05 -0.57
CA LYS A 76 -11.15 16.31 -0.22
C LYS A 76 -10.87 14.83 -0.38
N TYR A 77 -10.94 14.10 0.72
CA TYR A 77 -10.48 12.72 0.78
C TYR A 77 -11.65 11.74 0.95
N PHE A 78 -11.63 10.67 0.16
CA PHE A 78 -12.64 9.63 0.12
C PHE A 78 -12.04 8.27 0.50
N ILE A 79 -12.68 7.55 1.40
CA ILE A 79 -12.29 6.19 1.79
C ILE A 79 -13.39 5.21 1.39
N ARG A 80 -13.03 4.05 0.83
CA ARG A 80 -13.94 2.94 0.55
C ARG A 80 -13.43 1.65 1.16
N ASP A 81 -14.32 0.97 1.89
CA ASP A 81 -14.06 -0.39 2.36
C ASP A 81 -14.22 -1.37 1.20
N ASP A 82 -13.23 -2.18 0.96
CA ASP A 82 -13.25 -3.25 -0.04
C ASP A 82 -13.18 -4.65 0.58
N GLN A 83 -13.15 -4.75 1.92
CA GLN A 83 -13.09 -5.99 2.68
C GLN A 83 -11.93 -6.92 2.25
N TYR A 84 -10.86 -6.37 1.66
CA TYR A 84 -9.76 -7.12 1.06
C TYR A 84 -10.20 -8.00 -0.13
N ASN A 85 -11.27 -7.61 -0.83
CA ASN A 85 -11.86 -8.35 -1.95
C ASN A 85 -11.63 -7.62 -3.28
N PRO A 86 -10.89 -8.21 -4.26
CA PRO A 86 -10.55 -7.54 -5.52
C PRO A 86 -11.78 -7.12 -6.36
N THR A 87 -12.90 -7.84 -6.26
CA THR A 87 -14.15 -7.47 -6.94
C THR A 87 -14.75 -6.21 -6.34
N GLN A 88 -14.74 -6.10 -5.01
CA GLN A 88 -15.20 -4.89 -4.32
C GLN A 88 -14.22 -3.72 -4.55
N THR A 89 -12.90 -3.96 -4.56
CA THR A 89 -11.91 -2.95 -4.96
C THR A 89 -12.25 -2.36 -6.32
N LYS A 90 -12.51 -3.21 -7.32
CA LYS A 90 -12.85 -2.80 -8.68
C LYS A 90 -14.13 -1.95 -8.74
N ALA A 91 -15.16 -2.35 -8.01
CA ALA A 91 -16.42 -1.62 -7.93
C ALA A 91 -16.25 -0.25 -7.25
N ALA A 92 -15.53 -0.20 -6.13
CA ALA A 92 -15.25 1.03 -5.38
C ALA A 92 -14.42 2.04 -6.20
N VAL A 93 -13.36 1.57 -6.85
CA VAL A 93 -12.51 2.42 -7.70
C VAL A 93 -13.29 2.98 -8.87
N LYS A 94 -14.09 2.15 -9.54
CA LYS A 94 -14.96 2.60 -10.65
C LYS A 94 -15.95 3.65 -10.19
N GLU A 95 -16.64 3.42 -9.08
CA GLU A 95 -17.59 4.41 -8.49
C GLU A 95 -16.89 5.74 -8.20
N LEU A 96 -15.72 5.69 -7.57
CA LEU A 96 -14.95 6.89 -7.22
C LEU A 96 -14.51 7.67 -8.46
N VAL A 97 -13.97 6.99 -9.47
CA VAL A 97 -13.53 7.66 -10.72
C VAL A 97 -14.69 8.25 -11.49
N GLU A 98 -15.76 7.48 -11.70
CA GLU A 98 -16.85 7.87 -12.59
C GLU A 98 -17.85 8.86 -11.95
N ARG A 99 -18.09 8.74 -10.62
CA ARG A 99 -19.08 9.56 -9.92
C ARG A 99 -18.49 10.69 -9.11
N GLN A 100 -17.30 10.50 -8.50
CA GLN A 100 -16.66 11.53 -7.69
C GLN A 100 -15.62 12.33 -8.48
N GLY A 101 -15.15 11.81 -9.61
CA GLY A 101 -14.11 12.45 -10.40
C GLY A 101 -12.81 12.59 -9.60
N ILE A 102 -12.17 11.49 -9.26
CA ILE A 102 -10.95 11.47 -8.43
C ILE A 102 -9.73 11.90 -9.25
N PHE A 103 -8.93 12.83 -8.71
CA PHE A 103 -7.64 13.25 -9.27
C PHE A 103 -6.56 12.20 -9.09
N ALA A 104 -6.46 11.67 -7.85
CA ALA A 104 -5.46 10.67 -7.52
C ALA A 104 -5.96 9.70 -6.45
N PHE A 105 -5.49 8.46 -6.52
CA PHE A 105 -5.51 7.54 -5.40
C PHE A 105 -4.18 7.61 -4.65
N VAL A 106 -4.26 7.56 -3.31
CA VAL A 106 -3.09 7.52 -2.43
C VAL A 106 -3.26 6.37 -1.47
N GLY A 107 -2.27 5.49 -1.41
CA GLY A 107 -2.39 4.24 -0.67
C GLY A 107 -3.09 3.16 -1.48
N GLY A 108 -4.03 2.46 -0.87
CA GLY A 108 -4.68 1.28 -1.45
C GLY A 108 -4.02 -0.01 -1.00
N VAL A 109 -4.77 -0.83 -0.26
CA VAL A 109 -4.28 -2.08 0.34
C VAL A 109 -4.76 -3.26 -0.50
N SER A 110 -3.96 -4.30 -0.65
CA SER A 110 -4.16 -5.52 -1.42
C SER A 110 -3.46 -5.56 -2.79
N ALA A 111 -2.52 -6.50 -2.93
CA ALA A 111 -1.86 -6.73 -4.22
C ALA A 111 -2.85 -7.19 -5.30
N ALA A 112 -3.73 -8.12 -4.97
CA ALA A 112 -4.75 -8.61 -5.90
C ALA A 112 -5.77 -7.52 -6.28
N GLY A 113 -6.20 -6.71 -5.29
CA GLY A 113 -7.08 -5.55 -5.54
C GLY A 113 -6.43 -4.52 -6.45
N GLY A 114 -5.18 -4.16 -6.18
CA GLY A 114 -4.45 -3.21 -7.01
C GLY A 114 -4.20 -3.70 -8.43
N LEU A 115 -3.85 -4.98 -8.62
CA LEU A 115 -3.72 -5.58 -9.96
C LEU A 115 -5.04 -5.55 -10.74
N ALA A 116 -6.18 -5.68 -10.05
CA ALA A 116 -7.49 -5.61 -10.67
C ALA A 116 -7.87 -4.22 -11.18
N VAL A 117 -7.21 -3.14 -10.71
CA VAL A 117 -7.57 -1.75 -11.02
C VAL A 117 -6.48 -0.93 -11.70
N LYS A 118 -5.21 -1.36 -11.67
CA LYS A 118 -4.07 -0.55 -12.17
C LYS A 118 -4.21 -0.12 -13.63
N ASP A 119 -4.70 -1.01 -14.49
CA ASP A 119 -4.86 -0.73 -15.92
C ASP A 119 -6.05 0.19 -16.17
N TYR A 120 -7.15 0.02 -15.43
CA TYR A 120 -8.30 0.92 -15.46
C TYR A 120 -7.91 2.35 -15.04
N LEU A 121 -7.12 2.50 -13.97
CA LEU A 121 -6.63 3.81 -13.53
C LEU A 121 -5.74 4.46 -14.59
N ALA A 122 -4.81 3.71 -15.19
CA ALA A 122 -3.94 4.21 -16.25
C ALA A 122 -4.73 4.63 -17.51
N GLN A 123 -5.70 3.84 -17.94
CA GLN A 123 -6.58 4.15 -19.08
C GLN A 123 -7.39 5.44 -18.84
N ASN A 124 -7.82 5.68 -17.61
CA ASN A 124 -8.54 6.89 -17.22
C ASN A 124 -7.63 8.04 -16.80
N LYS A 125 -6.30 7.91 -16.94
CA LYS A 125 -5.29 8.91 -16.58
C LYS A 125 -5.36 9.36 -15.12
N VAL A 126 -5.76 8.47 -14.22
CA VAL A 126 -5.84 8.71 -12.78
C VAL A 126 -4.53 8.31 -12.12
N ILE A 127 -3.91 9.25 -11.42
CA ILE A 127 -2.64 9.04 -10.72
C ILE A 127 -2.87 8.13 -9.51
N TRP A 128 -1.93 7.21 -9.26
CA TRP A 128 -1.92 6.36 -8.08
C TRP A 128 -0.54 6.40 -7.42
N VAL A 129 -0.47 6.93 -6.19
CA VAL A 129 0.78 7.12 -5.46
C VAL A 129 0.78 6.32 -4.17
N GLY A 130 1.91 5.70 -3.86
CA GLY A 130 2.16 5.05 -2.58
C GLY A 130 1.20 3.91 -2.28
N PRO A 131 0.94 2.96 -3.21
CA PRO A 131 0.17 1.78 -2.84
C PRO A 131 0.74 1.14 -1.57
N ALA A 132 -0.12 0.77 -0.63
CA ALA A 132 0.25 0.08 0.62
C ALA A 132 0.50 -1.42 0.37
N THR A 133 1.16 -1.72 -0.74
CA THR A 133 1.51 -3.05 -1.23
C THR A 133 2.45 -2.89 -2.41
N SER A 134 3.31 -3.85 -2.70
CA SER A 134 4.22 -3.72 -3.83
C SER A 134 4.57 -5.06 -4.45
N VAL A 135 4.11 -5.23 -5.68
CA VAL A 135 4.46 -6.36 -6.54
C VAL A 135 5.10 -5.81 -7.82
N LYS A 136 6.00 -6.57 -8.43
CA LYS A 136 6.75 -6.11 -9.62
C LYS A 136 5.84 -5.64 -10.77
N GLU A 137 4.66 -6.24 -10.92
CA GLU A 137 3.69 -5.91 -11.96
C GLU A 137 3.06 -4.52 -11.82
N TYR A 138 3.28 -3.82 -10.71
CA TYR A 138 2.87 -2.43 -10.55
C TYR A 138 3.79 -1.47 -11.29
N VAL A 139 5.09 -1.76 -11.28
CA VAL A 139 6.14 -0.85 -11.71
C VAL A 139 7.00 -1.38 -12.86
N PHE A 140 6.81 -2.64 -13.25
CA PHE A 140 7.50 -3.26 -14.39
C PHE A 140 6.51 -4.03 -15.29
N PRO A 141 6.36 -3.62 -16.57
CA PRO A 141 6.91 -2.38 -17.17
C PRO A 141 6.38 -1.14 -16.46
N VAL A 142 7.09 0.00 -16.61
CA VAL A 142 6.71 1.25 -15.95
C VAL A 142 5.29 1.65 -16.35
N ASN A 143 4.43 1.81 -15.33
CA ASN A 143 3.09 2.39 -15.50
C ASN A 143 3.20 3.91 -15.27
N PRO A 144 2.91 4.76 -16.28
CA PRO A 144 3.13 6.21 -16.18
C PRO A 144 2.28 6.92 -15.11
N TYR A 145 1.25 6.26 -14.59
CA TYR A 145 0.35 6.81 -13.57
C TYR A 145 0.50 6.19 -12.19
N LEU A 146 1.41 5.21 -11.99
CA LEU A 146 1.58 4.51 -10.73
C LEU A 146 3.00 4.72 -10.17
N PHE A 147 3.10 5.24 -8.94
CA PHE A 147 4.35 5.54 -8.24
C PHE A 147 4.41 4.81 -6.91
N SER A 148 5.26 3.79 -6.79
CA SER A 148 5.39 2.97 -5.59
C SER A 148 6.50 3.50 -4.67
N ILE A 149 6.22 3.51 -3.37
CA ILE A 149 7.20 3.79 -2.31
C ILE A 149 7.63 2.49 -1.63
N TYR A 150 6.70 1.55 -1.54
CA TYR A 150 6.86 0.30 -0.80
C TYR A 150 7.94 -0.57 -1.46
N PRO A 151 8.85 -1.18 -0.71
CA PRO A 151 9.83 -2.11 -1.29
C PRO A 151 9.11 -3.31 -1.90
N LEU A 152 9.62 -3.82 -3.02
CA LEU A 152 9.04 -5.00 -3.64
C LEU A 152 9.07 -6.20 -2.69
N TYR A 153 7.99 -6.96 -2.66
CA TYR A 153 7.91 -8.16 -1.81
C TYR A 153 8.93 -9.22 -2.19
N GLU A 154 9.28 -9.30 -3.47
CA GLU A 154 10.34 -10.17 -3.97
C GLU A 154 11.70 -9.77 -3.39
N ASP A 155 12.01 -8.47 -3.33
CA ASP A 155 13.26 -7.97 -2.75
C ASP A 155 13.31 -8.21 -1.24
N GLU A 156 12.21 -7.93 -0.55
CA GLU A 156 12.12 -8.13 0.89
C GLU A 156 12.28 -9.60 1.29
N ALA A 157 11.53 -10.51 0.66
CA ALA A 157 11.62 -11.94 0.95
C ALA A 157 13.01 -12.51 0.65
N SER A 158 13.66 -12.02 -0.42
CA SER A 158 15.03 -12.36 -0.75
C SER A 158 16.00 -11.91 0.35
N LEU A 159 15.87 -10.68 0.86
CA LEU A 159 16.70 -10.14 1.94
C LEU A 159 16.47 -10.86 3.27
N LEU A 160 15.22 -11.14 3.63
CA LEU A 160 14.90 -11.91 4.84
C LEU A 160 15.47 -13.33 4.78
N THR A 161 15.39 -13.98 3.63
CA THR A 161 15.99 -15.31 3.41
C THR A 161 17.51 -15.24 3.53
N LYS A 162 18.16 -14.21 2.96
CA LYS A 162 19.60 -13.95 3.14
C LYS A 162 19.96 -13.84 4.61
N TYR A 163 19.18 -13.06 5.37
CA TYR A 163 19.39 -12.88 6.80
C TYR A 163 19.30 -14.21 7.58
N ILE A 164 18.30 -15.04 7.29
CA ILE A 164 18.16 -16.37 7.91
C ILE A 164 19.39 -17.23 7.64
N VAL A 165 19.83 -17.32 6.39
CA VAL A 165 20.95 -18.18 5.99
C VAL A 165 22.28 -17.64 6.52
N GLU A 166 22.56 -16.34 6.36
CA GLU A 166 23.86 -15.76 6.65
C GLU A 166 24.06 -15.35 8.10
N LYS A 167 23.01 -14.84 8.78
CA LYS A 167 23.09 -14.34 10.15
C LYS A 167 22.63 -15.37 11.18
N LEU A 168 21.48 -16.01 10.93
CA LEU A 168 20.95 -17.03 11.84
C LEU A 168 21.57 -18.42 11.59
N LYS A 169 22.26 -18.62 10.45
CA LYS A 169 22.87 -19.89 10.05
C LYS A 169 21.90 -21.06 9.91
N ILE A 170 20.61 -20.75 9.65
CA ILE A 170 19.54 -21.75 9.46
C ILE A 170 19.42 -22.07 7.96
N LYS A 171 19.31 -23.36 7.63
CA LYS A 171 19.17 -23.86 6.25
C LYS A 171 17.87 -24.58 5.98
N LYS A 172 17.20 -25.11 7.03
CA LYS A 172 15.88 -25.77 6.92
C LYS A 172 14.77 -24.74 7.05
N ILE A 173 14.42 -24.12 5.92
CA ILE A 173 13.50 -22.98 5.87
C ILE A 173 12.20 -23.40 5.17
N GLY A 174 11.08 -23.10 5.80
CA GLY A 174 9.73 -23.20 5.23
C GLY A 174 9.18 -21.83 4.87
N PHE A 175 8.20 -21.83 3.94
CA PHE A 175 7.49 -20.61 3.52
C PHE A 175 5.97 -20.81 3.60
N PHE A 176 5.31 -19.99 4.41
CA PHE A 176 3.86 -20.00 4.65
C PHE A 176 3.26 -18.74 4.02
N TYR A 177 2.36 -18.87 3.06
CA TYR A 177 1.93 -17.74 2.24
C TYR A 177 0.47 -17.77 1.84
N GLN A 178 -0.13 -16.58 1.72
CA GLN A 178 -1.45 -16.44 1.09
C GLN A 178 -1.42 -16.92 -0.37
N SER A 179 -2.46 -17.57 -0.82
CA SER A 179 -2.59 -18.10 -2.18
C SER A 179 -2.87 -17.02 -3.24
N ASP A 180 -2.78 -15.74 -2.88
CA ASP A 180 -2.95 -14.58 -3.75
C ASP A 180 -1.62 -13.99 -4.27
N SER A 181 -1.70 -12.86 -4.97
CA SER A 181 -0.54 -12.17 -5.55
C SER A 181 0.45 -11.68 -4.49
N TYR A 182 -0.02 -11.28 -3.30
CA TYR A 182 0.84 -10.89 -2.19
C TYR A 182 1.74 -12.04 -1.73
N GLY A 183 1.13 -13.18 -1.43
CA GLY A 183 1.87 -14.35 -0.96
C GLY A 183 2.81 -14.92 -2.03
N LYS A 184 2.37 -14.96 -3.29
CA LYS A 184 3.16 -15.45 -4.42
C LYS A 184 4.39 -14.59 -4.71
N SER A 185 4.28 -13.26 -4.61
CA SER A 185 5.42 -12.37 -4.81
C SER A 185 6.51 -12.58 -3.74
N GLY A 186 6.12 -12.76 -2.47
CA GLY A 186 7.07 -13.13 -1.42
C GLY A 186 7.73 -14.50 -1.68
N LEU A 187 6.93 -15.49 -2.11
CA LEU A 187 7.44 -16.82 -2.45
C LEU A 187 8.47 -16.77 -3.59
N ASP A 188 8.25 -15.95 -4.61
CA ASP A 188 9.19 -15.78 -5.72
C ASP A 188 10.55 -15.27 -5.25
N GLY A 189 10.57 -14.23 -4.41
CA GLY A 189 11.80 -13.69 -3.82
C GLY A 189 12.51 -14.69 -2.91
N PHE A 190 11.76 -15.46 -2.11
CA PHE A 190 12.27 -16.54 -1.29
C PHE A 190 12.94 -17.62 -2.14
N ARG A 191 12.25 -18.15 -3.16
CA ARG A 191 12.78 -19.17 -4.06
C ARG A 191 14.02 -18.70 -4.80
N GLN A 192 14.06 -17.45 -5.26
CA GLN A 192 15.21 -16.85 -5.91
C GLN A 192 16.44 -16.90 -4.99
N ARG A 193 16.30 -16.52 -3.72
CA ARG A 193 17.38 -16.50 -2.75
C ARG A 193 17.81 -17.91 -2.34
N MET A 194 16.87 -18.83 -2.14
CA MET A 194 17.18 -20.24 -1.86
C MET A 194 17.98 -20.88 -3.01
N ASN A 195 17.58 -20.63 -4.25
CA ASN A 195 18.30 -21.10 -5.44
C ASN A 195 19.72 -20.52 -5.52
N HIS A 196 19.90 -19.25 -5.18
CA HIS A 196 21.25 -18.63 -5.12
C HIS A 196 22.18 -19.36 -4.15
N TYR A 197 21.66 -19.82 -3.01
CA TYR A 197 22.43 -20.61 -2.06
C TYR A 197 22.46 -22.11 -2.39
N LYS A 198 21.85 -22.55 -3.48
CA LYS A 198 21.68 -23.97 -3.84
C LYS A 198 20.97 -24.77 -2.73
N LEU A 199 20.07 -24.12 -2.00
CA LEU A 199 19.23 -24.72 -0.97
C LEU A 199 17.83 -25.01 -1.53
N LYS A 200 17.16 -26.02 -0.95
CA LYS A 200 15.76 -26.33 -1.25
C LYS A 200 14.90 -25.97 -0.04
N PRO A 201 13.73 -25.34 -0.22
CA PRO A 201 12.75 -25.20 0.84
C PRO A 201 12.34 -26.56 1.41
N VAL A 202 12.17 -26.67 2.73
CA VAL A 202 11.69 -27.91 3.34
C VAL A 202 10.17 -28.03 3.26
N ALA A 203 9.47 -26.89 3.17
CA ALA A 203 8.03 -26.83 2.91
C ALA A 203 7.63 -25.49 2.33
N GLU A 204 6.68 -25.47 1.40
CA GLU A 204 6.00 -24.29 0.88
C GLU A 204 4.51 -24.54 0.97
N ILE A 205 3.83 -23.84 1.86
CA ILE A 205 2.43 -24.14 2.21
C ILE A 205 1.56 -22.91 1.97
N PRO A 206 0.63 -22.96 1.00
CA PRO A 206 -0.34 -21.91 0.77
C PRO A 206 -1.47 -21.94 1.81
N VAL A 207 -2.12 -20.80 1.98
CA VAL A 207 -3.33 -20.64 2.80
C VAL A 207 -4.28 -19.61 2.18
N GLU A 208 -5.57 -19.88 2.27
CA GLU A 208 -6.56 -18.85 1.89
C GLU A 208 -6.61 -17.74 2.95
N PRO A 209 -6.76 -16.46 2.54
CA PRO A 209 -6.76 -15.32 3.48
C PRO A 209 -7.83 -15.39 4.58
N THR A 210 -8.88 -16.16 4.35
CA THR A 210 -10.02 -16.31 5.27
C THR A 210 -10.00 -17.62 6.06
N GLU A 211 -8.96 -18.45 5.89
CA GLU A 211 -8.83 -19.75 6.59
C GLU A 211 -8.68 -19.54 8.11
N LYS A 212 -9.43 -20.32 8.87
CA LYS A 212 -9.50 -20.22 10.34
C LYS A 212 -8.91 -21.42 11.07
N ASP A 213 -8.72 -22.54 10.40
CA ASP A 213 -8.09 -23.73 10.97
C ASP A 213 -6.77 -24.05 10.26
N LEU A 214 -5.67 -23.87 10.95
CA LEU A 214 -4.32 -24.06 10.43
C LEU A 214 -3.61 -25.29 11.02
N ALA A 215 -4.32 -26.19 11.70
CA ALA A 215 -3.72 -27.35 12.35
C ALA A 215 -2.93 -28.23 11.36
N SER A 216 -3.52 -28.52 10.19
CA SER A 216 -2.87 -29.31 9.14
C SER A 216 -1.61 -28.65 8.59
N GLN A 217 -1.67 -27.36 8.31
CA GLN A 217 -0.55 -26.58 7.76
C GLN A 217 0.62 -26.52 8.76
N MET A 218 0.34 -26.25 10.04
CA MET A 218 1.35 -26.16 11.08
C MET A 218 1.97 -27.52 11.42
N LEU A 219 1.20 -28.60 11.40
CA LEU A 219 1.72 -29.95 11.52
C LEU A 219 2.64 -30.33 10.34
N LYS A 220 2.30 -29.93 9.12
CA LYS A 220 3.18 -30.14 7.96
C LYS A 220 4.54 -29.44 8.14
N PHE A 221 4.57 -28.19 8.64
CA PHE A 221 5.83 -27.51 8.95
C PHE A 221 6.62 -28.21 10.04
N LYS A 222 5.96 -28.63 11.13
CA LYS A 222 6.62 -29.38 12.21
C LYS A 222 7.26 -30.67 11.68
N ASN A 223 6.51 -31.43 10.89
CA ASN A 223 6.97 -32.73 10.34
C ASN A 223 8.06 -32.55 9.25
N SER A 224 8.10 -31.40 8.54
CA SER A 224 9.16 -31.10 7.58
C SER A 224 10.52 -30.80 8.23
N GLY A 225 10.55 -30.62 9.55
CA GLY A 225 11.73 -30.23 10.29
C GLY A 225 12.18 -28.79 10.01
N ALA A 226 11.25 -27.89 9.60
CA ALA A 226 11.57 -26.49 9.39
C ALA A 226 12.05 -25.85 10.71
N GLU A 227 13.26 -25.32 10.69
CA GLU A 227 13.87 -24.59 11.81
C GLU A 227 13.50 -23.12 11.79
N SER A 228 13.24 -22.57 10.60
CA SER A 228 12.67 -21.24 10.40
C SER A 228 11.50 -21.31 9.43
N VAL A 229 10.47 -20.51 9.68
CA VAL A 229 9.30 -20.34 8.78
C VAL A 229 9.13 -18.87 8.48
N ILE A 230 9.15 -18.52 7.20
CA ILE A 230 8.79 -17.19 6.74
C ILE A 230 7.27 -17.15 6.53
N MET A 231 6.58 -16.19 7.18
CA MET A 231 5.14 -15.95 7.03
C MET A 231 4.89 -14.79 6.08
N TRP A 232 4.12 -15.05 5.03
CA TRP A 232 3.66 -14.03 4.06
C TRP A 232 2.13 -14.06 4.01
N VAL A 233 1.52 -13.66 5.12
CA VAL A 233 0.06 -13.77 5.38
C VAL A 233 -0.48 -12.51 6.04
N ASN A 234 -1.82 -12.36 6.10
CA ASN A 234 -2.46 -11.26 6.81
C ASN A 234 -2.33 -11.40 8.35
N PRO A 235 -2.58 -10.32 9.11
CA PRO A 235 -2.42 -10.34 10.57
C PRO A 235 -3.24 -11.42 11.28
N THR A 236 -4.48 -11.65 10.87
CA THR A 236 -5.36 -12.66 11.48
C THR A 236 -4.80 -14.07 11.29
N THR A 237 -4.42 -14.42 10.08
CA THR A 237 -3.82 -15.72 9.74
C THR A 237 -2.50 -15.93 10.50
N ALA A 238 -1.66 -14.92 10.62
CA ALA A 238 -0.41 -14.99 11.37
C ALA A 238 -0.65 -15.31 12.87
N VAL A 239 -1.62 -14.64 13.49
CA VAL A 239 -1.98 -14.89 14.89
C VAL A 239 -2.52 -16.31 15.09
N ILE A 240 -3.38 -16.80 14.18
CA ILE A 240 -3.87 -18.18 14.24
C ILE A 240 -2.70 -19.17 14.13
N ALA A 241 -1.77 -18.95 13.18
CA ALA A 241 -0.62 -19.84 13.00
C ALA A 241 0.24 -19.93 14.27
N LEU A 242 0.56 -18.79 14.92
CA LEU A 242 1.34 -18.80 16.15
C LEU A 242 0.61 -19.52 17.29
N LYS A 243 -0.69 -19.26 17.49
CA LYS A 243 -1.49 -19.94 18.51
C LYS A 243 -1.57 -21.45 18.26
N THR A 244 -1.79 -21.86 17.01
CA THR A 244 -1.79 -23.28 16.63
C THR A 244 -0.44 -23.93 16.92
N CYS A 245 0.66 -23.28 16.56
CA CYS A 245 2.00 -23.79 16.85
C CYS A 245 2.29 -23.92 18.35
N ALA A 246 1.85 -22.96 19.16
CA ALA A 246 1.95 -23.04 20.62
C ALA A 246 1.23 -24.27 21.17
N THR A 247 0.04 -24.58 20.65
CA THR A 247 -0.75 -25.75 21.06
C THR A 247 -0.07 -27.08 20.73
N ILE A 248 0.55 -27.19 19.54
CA ILE A 248 1.23 -28.43 19.10
C ILE A 248 2.70 -28.51 19.54
N GLY A 249 3.20 -27.52 20.34
CA GLY A 249 4.58 -27.50 20.80
C GLY A 249 5.61 -27.33 19.69
N TYR A 250 5.31 -26.58 18.62
CA TYR A 250 6.23 -26.25 17.53
C TYR A 250 6.70 -24.79 17.63
N LYS A 251 8.01 -24.57 17.70
CA LYS A 251 8.61 -23.25 17.93
C LYS A 251 9.76 -22.97 16.94
N PRO A 252 9.46 -22.78 15.66
CA PRO A 252 10.49 -22.35 14.70
C PRO A 252 10.91 -20.91 14.95
N GLN A 253 12.04 -20.47 14.36
CA GLN A 253 12.30 -19.05 14.22
C GLN A 253 11.29 -18.46 13.21
N TRP A 254 10.36 -17.68 13.71
CA TRP A 254 9.39 -16.98 12.86
C TRP A 254 10.03 -15.75 12.22
N VAL A 255 9.85 -15.64 10.92
CA VAL A 255 10.21 -14.45 10.13
C VAL A 255 8.99 -14.02 9.33
N SER A 256 8.80 -12.74 9.08
CA SER A 256 7.62 -12.27 8.37
C SER A 256 7.90 -11.04 7.52
N SER A 257 7.01 -10.78 6.58
CA SER A 257 6.98 -9.53 5.82
C SER A 257 6.82 -8.31 6.74
N ASN A 258 7.28 -7.18 6.27
CA ASN A 258 7.07 -5.86 6.88
C ASN A 258 5.57 -5.53 7.05
N THR A 259 4.67 -6.21 6.33
CA THR A 259 3.21 -6.08 6.47
C THR A 259 2.71 -6.45 7.87
N LEU A 260 3.52 -7.12 8.68
CA LEU A 260 3.22 -7.54 10.04
C LEU A 260 4.16 -6.88 11.08
N SER A 261 4.85 -5.79 10.72
CA SER A 261 5.83 -5.14 11.59
C SER A 261 5.24 -4.09 12.56
N ASP A 262 3.91 -4.02 12.71
CA ASP A 262 3.30 -3.28 13.83
C ASP A 262 3.42 -4.12 15.12
N TYR A 263 4.60 -4.10 15.73
CA TYR A 263 4.92 -5.01 16.83
C TYR A 263 4.01 -4.84 18.03
N ALA A 264 3.66 -3.60 18.41
CA ALA A 264 2.76 -3.35 19.53
C ALA A 264 1.37 -3.97 19.30
N LEU A 265 0.83 -3.84 18.08
CA LEU A 265 -0.43 -4.48 17.71
C LEU A 265 -0.30 -6.00 17.66
N MET A 266 0.68 -6.51 16.91
CA MET A 266 0.85 -7.95 16.70
C MET A 266 1.13 -8.69 18.02
N HIS A 267 1.94 -8.11 18.90
CA HIS A 267 2.18 -8.62 20.25
C HIS A 267 0.87 -8.70 21.05
N LYS A 268 0.08 -7.61 21.04
CA LYS A 268 -1.21 -7.54 21.76
C LYS A 268 -2.19 -8.60 21.27
N ILE A 269 -2.46 -8.68 19.96
CA ILE A 269 -3.49 -9.58 19.41
C ILE A 269 -3.08 -11.06 19.41
N SER A 270 -1.77 -11.33 19.44
CA SER A 270 -1.24 -12.69 19.57
C SER A 270 -1.15 -13.16 21.03
N GLY A 271 -1.39 -12.28 22.01
CA GLY A 271 -1.20 -12.60 23.43
C GLY A 271 0.26 -12.81 23.81
N GLY A 272 1.17 -12.02 23.23
CA GLY A 272 2.61 -12.08 23.50
C GLY A 272 3.38 -13.04 22.59
N LEU A 273 2.71 -13.89 21.83
CA LEU A 273 3.38 -14.89 20.95
C LEU A 273 4.18 -14.27 19.81
N TRP A 274 4.04 -12.95 19.58
CA TRP A 274 4.81 -12.23 18.54
C TRP A 274 6.24 -11.89 18.99
N GLU A 275 6.56 -12.01 20.27
CA GLU A 275 7.91 -11.75 20.77
C GLU A 275 8.94 -12.68 20.10
N GLY A 276 10.04 -12.13 19.63
CA GLY A 276 11.09 -12.87 18.90
C GLY A 276 10.84 -12.99 17.39
N VAL A 277 9.65 -12.63 16.87
CA VAL A 277 9.40 -12.64 15.41
C VAL A 277 10.25 -11.56 14.75
N ILE A 278 10.96 -11.95 13.68
CA ILE A 278 11.77 -11.06 12.84
C ILE A 278 10.94 -10.62 11.64
N THR A 279 10.98 -9.33 11.28
CA THR A 279 10.31 -8.84 10.09
C THR A 279 11.20 -7.93 9.25
N GLY A 280 10.85 -7.76 7.98
CA GLY A 280 11.23 -6.56 7.26
C GLY A 280 10.62 -5.32 7.90
N ALA A 281 11.15 -4.15 7.56
CA ALA A 281 10.56 -2.87 7.94
C ALA A 281 10.82 -1.81 6.85
N PHE A 282 9.85 -0.94 6.64
CA PHE A 282 9.85 0.09 5.60
C PHE A 282 9.78 1.52 6.15
N SER A 283 9.87 1.67 7.46
CA SER A 283 9.86 2.97 8.14
C SER A 283 10.64 2.91 9.45
N GLU A 284 11.00 4.07 9.97
CA GLU A 284 11.44 4.21 11.34
C GLU A 284 10.34 3.77 12.32
N PRO A 285 10.68 3.43 13.57
CA PRO A 285 9.70 3.09 14.60
C PRO A 285 8.70 4.21 14.84
N THR A 286 7.46 3.86 15.17
CA THR A 286 6.40 4.85 15.41
C THR A 286 6.61 5.71 16.65
N ASP A 287 7.47 5.29 17.57
CA ASP A 287 7.90 6.02 18.76
C ASP A 287 9.18 6.84 18.57
N ALA A 288 9.76 6.85 17.35
CA ALA A 288 10.93 7.65 17.04
C ALA A 288 10.72 9.13 17.39
N THR A 289 11.83 9.77 17.80
CA THR A 289 11.85 11.19 18.23
C THR A 289 12.17 12.15 17.08
N LEU A 290 12.18 11.69 15.84
CA LEU A 290 12.33 12.54 14.67
C LEU A 290 11.26 13.65 14.67
N PRO A 291 11.62 14.93 14.45
CA PRO A 291 10.68 16.05 14.57
C PRO A 291 9.39 15.87 13.75
N LEU A 292 9.51 15.30 12.56
CA LEU A 292 8.36 15.03 11.69
C LEU A 292 7.45 13.93 12.25
N MET A 293 8.03 12.88 12.83
CA MET A 293 7.28 11.80 13.48
C MET A 293 6.53 12.30 14.72
N VAL A 294 7.19 13.14 15.54
CA VAL A 294 6.56 13.78 16.70
C VAL A 294 5.38 14.64 16.26
N LYS A 295 5.58 15.50 15.25
CA LYS A 295 4.52 16.36 14.69
C LYS A 295 3.29 15.55 14.26
N TYR A 296 3.48 14.44 13.55
CA TYR A 296 2.37 13.61 13.07
C TYR A 296 1.66 12.87 14.20
N ARG A 297 2.42 12.39 15.19
CA ARG A 297 1.85 11.72 16.37
C ARG A 297 0.99 12.68 17.20
N GLU A 298 1.45 13.91 17.40
CA GLU A 298 0.67 14.94 18.09
C GLU A 298 -0.57 15.35 17.29
N ALA A 299 -0.46 15.51 15.98
CA ALA A 299 -1.60 15.77 15.12
C ALA A 299 -2.63 14.64 15.16
N ALA A 300 -2.19 13.39 15.10
CA ALA A 300 -3.07 12.23 15.22
C ALA A 300 -3.79 12.21 16.56
N LYS A 301 -3.09 12.45 17.67
CA LYS A 301 -3.68 12.54 19.00
C LYS A 301 -4.75 13.65 19.10
N ARG A 302 -4.55 14.78 18.44
CA ARG A 302 -5.49 15.91 18.42
C ARG A 302 -6.69 15.67 17.53
N MET A 303 -6.48 15.13 16.31
CA MET A 303 -7.51 15.02 15.25
C MET A 303 -8.30 13.72 15.31
N ALA A 304 -7.71 12.66 15.84
CA ALA A 304 -8.29 11.32 15.87
C ALA A 304 -7.89 10.60 17.18
N PRO A 305 -8.33 11.10 18.37
CA PRO A 305 -7.89 10.59 19.67
C PRO A 305 -8.25 9.12 19.91
N ASP A 306 -9.28 8.60 19.26
CA ASP A 306 -9.73 7.21 19.38
C ASP A 306 -8.92 6.24 18.49
N GLU A 307 -8.13 6.77 17.55
CA GLU A 307 -7.28 5.94 16.69
C GLU A 307 -5.96 5.58 17.41
N ARG A 308 -5.58 4.33 17.28
CA ARG A 308 -4.29 3.88 17.80
C ARG A 308 -3.14 4.38 16.91
N TRP A 309 -2.26 5.19 17.46
CA TRP A 309 -1.00 5.48 16.80
C TRP A 309 -0.16 4.21 16.71
N GLY A 310 0.12 3.75 15.52
CA GLY A 310 0.88 2.54 15.23
C GLY A 310 1.38 2.54 13.79
N LEU A 311 2.11 1.50 13.39
CA LEU A 311 2.73 1.45 12.08
C LEU A 311 1.73 1.55 10.95
N PHE A 312 0.62 0.80 11.00
CA PHE A 312 -0.37 0.80 9.93
C PHE A 312 -1.04 2.18 9.77
N TYR A 313 -1.28 2.87 10.88
CA TYR A 313 -1.83 4.22 10.86
C TYR A 313 -0.81 5.22 10.29
N MET A 314 0.42 5.20 10.80
CA MET A 314 1.51 6.07 10.33
C MET A 314 1.87 5.80 8.86
N ALA A 315 1.75 4.55 8.39
CA ALA A 315 1.99 4.21 7.00
C ALA A 315 1.12 5.02 6.01
N GLY A 316 -0.11 5.36 6.40
CA GLY A 316 -0.96 6.23 5.59
C GLY A 316 -0.36 7.61 5.35
N ILE A 317 0.25 8.19 6.37
CA ILE A 317 0.98 9.46 6.26
C ILE A 317 2.18 9.29 5.32
N LEU A 318 2.99 8.25 5.56
CA LEU A 318 4.17 7.92 4.77
C LEU A 318 3.87 7.80 3.27
N PHE A 319 2.78 7.12 2.91
CA PHE A 319 2.40 6.94 1.50
C PHE A 319 1.86 8.22 0.87
N ALA A 320 1.33 9.14 1.66
CA ALA A 320 0.78 10.40 1.19
C ALA A 320 1.82 11.54 1.11
N GLU A 321 2.91 11.50 1.88
CA GLU A 321 3.90 12.59 1.95
C GLU A 321 4.47 12.98 0.57
N PRO A 322 5.00 12.06 -0.27
CA PRO A 322 5.61 12.45 -1.53
C PRO A 322 4.58 12.92 -2.56
N PHE A 323 3.31 12.49 -2.46
CA PHE A 323 2.24 13.04 -3.27
C PHE A 323 1.92 14.50 -2.91
N VAL A 324 1.83 14.82 -1.62
CA VAL A 324 1.63 16.19 -1.14
C VAL A 324 2.78 17.10 -1.57
N ASP A 325 4.02 16.61 -1.49
CA ASP A 325 5.20 17.32 -1.99
C ASP A 325 5.11 17.59 -3.50
N ALA A 326 4.77 16.56 -4.28
CA ALA A 326 4.60 16.69 -5.72
C ALA A 326 3.49 17.68 -6.11
N LEU A 327 2.34 17.67 -5.40
CA LEU A 327 1.28 18.67 -5.62
C LEU A 327 1.76 20.11 -5.39
N LYS A 328 2.57 20.35 -4.35
CA LYS A 328 3.16 21.67 -4.09
C LYS A 328 4.11 22.09 -5.22
N ARG A 329 4.95 21.18 -5.70
CA ARG A 329 5.89 21.42 -6.81
C ARG A 329 5.21 21.58 -8.17
N ALA A 330 4.05 20.96 -8.37
CA ALA A 330 3.23 21.10 -9.59
C ALA A 330 2.74 22.55 -9.79
N GLY A 331 2.67 23.35 -8.73
CA GLY A 331 2.35 24.77 -8.78
C GLY A 331 0.86 25.09 -8.85
N PRO A 332 0.51 26.38 -8.93
CA PRO A 332 -0.89 26.82 -8.88
C PRO A 332 -1.72 26.43 -10.13
N LYS A 333 -1.06 26.23 -11.28
CA LYS A 333 -1.71 25.76 -12.52
C LYS A 333 -1.72 24.22 -12.53
N LEU A 334 -2.46 23.62 -11.58
CA LEU A 334 -2.54 22.17 -11.45
C LEU A 334 -3.10 21.53 -12.71
N SER A 335 -2.44 20.46 -13.16
CA SER A 335 -2.94 19.52 -14.17
C SER A 335 -2.38 18.12 -13.87
N THR A 336 -2.93 17.10 -14.48
CA THR A 336 -2.38 15.74 -14.38
C THR A 336 -0.93 15.70 -14.86
N GLU A 337 -0.60 16.37 -15.97
CA GLU A 337 0.75 16.44 -16.54
C GLU A 337 1.72 17.16 -15.61
N ALA A 338 1.32 18.28 -15.00
CA ALA A 338 2.14 18.99 -14.04
C ALA A 338 2.46 18.15 -12.79
N CYS A 339 1.46 17.41 -12.28
CA CYS A 339 1.64 16.50 -11.16
C CYS A 339 2.55 15.31 -11.53
N LEU A 340 2.34 14.67 -12.69
CA LEU A 340 3.18 13.59 -13.19
C LEU A 340 4.64 14.04 -13.39
N LYS A 341 4.85 15.25 -13.92
CA LYS A 341 6.19 15.83 -14.04
C LYS A 341 6.83 15.97 -12.66
N ALA A 342 6.13 16.57 -11.70
CA ALA A 342 6.63 16.74 -10.35
C ALA A 342 6.95 15.38 -9.66
N LEU A 343 6.12 14.35 -9.85
CA LEU A 343 6.39 13.00 -9.35
C LEU A 343 7.65 12.41 -10.01
N ASN A 344 7.79 12.47 -11.33
CA ASN A 344 8.95 11.97 -12.07
C ASN A 344 10.27 12.69 -11.72
N GLU A 345 10.20 13.91 -11.21
CA GLU A 345 11.36 14.72 -10.78
C GLU A 345 11.65 14.57 -9.27
N THR A 346 10.99 13.65 -8.57
CA THR A 346 11.23 13.40 -7.14
C THR A 346 12.62 12.79 -6.94
N LYS A 347 13.48 13.51 -6.23
CA LYS A 347 14.84 13.07 -5.88
C LYS A 347 15.06 13.20 -4.39
N ASP A 348 15.62 12.15 -3.79
CA ASP A 348 16.02 12.11 -2.39
C ASP A 348 14.94 12.58 -1.41
N PHE A 349 13.66 12.43 -1.79
CA PHE A 349 12.57 12.80 -0.89
C PHE A 349 12.64 11.98 0.39
N LYS A 350 12.66 12.65 1.54
CA LYS A 350 12.73 12.03 2.87
C LYS A 350 11.58 12.55 3.73
N GLY A 351 10.62 11.69 3.99
CA GLY A 351 9.57 11.86 5.00
C GLY A 351 9.84 10.96 6.21
N VAL A 352 8.78 10.38 6.78
CA VAL A 352 8.91 9.38 7.85
C VAL A 352 9.22 7.98 7.34
N GLY A 353 9.20 7.79 6.01
CA GLY A 353 9.52 6.54 5.32
C GLY A 353 10.93 6.46 4.78
N PRO A 354 11.18 5.56 3.82
CA PRO A 354 12.45 5.45 3.13
C PRO A 354 12.71 6.69 2.27
N LYS A 355 13.96 6.83 1.82
CA LYS A 355 14.28 7.79 0.78
C LYS A 355 13.64 7.37 -0.54
N VAL A 356 12.93 8.29 -1.19
CA VAL A 356 12.18 8.04 -2.42
C VAL A 356 12.82 8.76 -3.60
N ASN A 357 13.01 8.01 -4.69
CA ASN A 357 13.48 8.53 -5.97
C ASN A 357 12.60 7.98 -7.10
N TRP A 358 12.07 8.87 -7.93
CA TRP A 358 11.32 8.51 -9.14
C TRP A 358 11.87 9.21 -10.37
N SER A 359 11.69 8.58 -11.51
CA SER A 359 11.97 9.15 -12.83
C SER A 359 11.02 8.54 -13.85
N SER A 360 10.93 9.11 -15.06
CA SER A 360 10.12 8.56 -16.15
C SER A 360 10.47 7.11 -16.52
N ALA A 361 11.68 6.66 -16.16
CA ALA A 361 12.14 5.29 -16.40
C ALA A 361 11.97 4.36 -15.19
N GLN A 362 11.65 4.88 -14.00
CA GLN A 362 11.55 4.08 -12.78
C GLN A 362 10.56 4.68 -11.79
N HIS A 363 9.50 3.94 -11.51
CA HIS A 363 8.48 4.31 -10.54
C HIS A 363 8.53 3.49 -9.23
N GLN A 364 9.51 2.59 -9.07
CA GLN A 364 9.84 1.98 -7.79
C GLN A 364 10.70 2.95 -6.98
N GLY A 365 10.15 3.55 -5.93
CA GLY A 365 10.78 4.64 -5.19
C GLY A 365 11.92 4.21 -4.27
N THR A 366 11.88 2.97 -3.75
CA THR A 366 12.93 2.38 -2.92
C THR A 366 13.08 0.89 -3.21
N ASP A 367 14.29 0.36 -2.97
CA ASP A 367 14.62 -1.07 -3.06
C ASP A 367 15.21 -1.60 -1.75
N SER A 368 15.19 -0.78 -0.72
CA SER A 368 15.84 -1.06 0.55
C SER A 368 14.84 -1.42 1.64
N VAL A 369 15.24 -2.36 2.49
CA VAL A 369 14.47 -2.85 3.63
C VAL A 369 15.37 -2.83 4.86
N MET A 370 14.82 -2.50 6.02
CA MET A 370 15.44 -2.78 7.31
C MET A 370 14.97 -4.15 7.81
N ILE A 371 15.74 -4.75 8.73
CA ILE A 371 15.31 -5.96 9.43
C ILE A 371 15.24 -5.67 10.92
N TRP A 372 14.09 -5.97 11.50
CA TRP A 372 13.77 -5.72 12.89
C TRP A 372 13.28 -7.00 13.57
N LYS A 373 13.29 -7.02 14.89
CA LYS A 373 12.74 -8.08 15.73
C LYS A 373 11.76 -7.50 16.75
N CYS A 374 10.67 -8.19 16.97
CA CYS A 374 9.79 -7.89 18.10
C CYS A 374 10.49 -8.23 19.41
N GLY A 375 10.71 -7.23 20.22
CA GLY A 375 11.21 -7.36 21.58
C GLY A 375 10.11 -7.56 22.61
N PRO A 376 10.48 -7.57 23.92
CA PRO A 376 9.52 -7.64 25.02
C PRO A 376 8.44 -6.57 24.92
N ASN A 377 7.20 -6.94 25.24
CA ASN A 377 6.04 -6.04 25.25
C ASN A 377 5.78 -5.38 23.87
N GLY A 378 6.22 -5.98 22.76
CA GLY A 378 6.00 -5.44 21.43
C GLY A 378 6.89 -4.26 21.07
N THR A 379 8.03 -4.12 21.72
CA THR A 379 9.06 -3.12 21.35
C THR A 379 9.77 -3.51 20.06
N SER A 380 10.39 -2.53 19.41
CA SER A 380 11.13 -2.74 18.15
C SER A 380 12.63 -2.80 18.41
N ILE A 381 13.28 -3.86 17.94
CA ILE A 381 14.75 -4.04 18.03
C ILE A 381 15.32 -4.11 16.61
N MET A 382 16.14 -3.14 16.22
CA MET A 382 16.79 -3.13 14.92
C MET A 382 17.90 -4.19 14.85
N LEU A 383 17.83 -5.05 13.85
CA LEU A 383 18.84 -6.08 13.58
C LEU A 383 19.73 -5.71 12.38
N GLN A 384 19.17 -5.01 11.40
CA GLN A 384 19.88 -4.57 10.20
C GLN A 384 19.30 -3.26 9.69
N SER A 385 20.16 -2.29 9.39
CA SER A 385 19.78 -1.01 8.78
C SER A 385 19.38 -1.18 7.31
N TRP A 386 18.97 -0.09 6.68
CA TRP A 386 18.56 -0.06 5.27
C TRP A 386 19.52 -0.79 4.36
N THR A 387 19.04 -1.81 3.69
CA THR A 387 19.83 -2.68 2.80
C THR A 387 19.04 -2.98 1.53
N ALA A 388 19.67 -2.76 0.38
CA ALA A 388 19.10 -3.09 -0.92
C ALA A 388 19.31 -4.58 -1.25
N ASN A 389 18.39 -5.15 -2.05
CA ASN A 389 18.52 -6.52 -2.52
C ASN A 389 19.63 -6.63 -3.59
N ASP A 390 20.67 -7.40 -3.28
CA ASP A 390 21.81 -7.67 -4.17
C ASP A 390 21.48 -8.66 -5.31
N LEU A 391 20.32 -9.35 -5.25
CA LEU A 391 19.82 -10.25 -6.28
C LEU A 391 18.65 -9.66 -7.09
N ALA A 392 18.36 -8.38 -6.96
CA ALA A 392 17.25 -7.75 -7.69
C ALA A 392 17.47 -7.85 -9.22
N THR A 393 16.77 -8.79 -9.87
CA THR A 393 16.94 -9.06 -11.30
C THR A 393 16.30 -7.99 -12.20
N TRP A 394 15.30 -7.29 -11.69
CA TRP A 394 14.59 -6.20 -12.37
C TRP A 394 15.44 -4.95 -12.61
N LYS A 395 16.52 -4.76 -11.85
CA LYS A 395 17.48 -3.65 -12.05
C LYS A 395 18.43 -3.85 -13.23
N LYS A 396 18.46 -5.05 -13.80
CA LYS A 396 19.40 -5.44 -14.86
C LYS A 396 18.80 -5.38 -16.28
N LYS A 397 17.60 -4.82 -16.42
CA LYS A 397 16.91 -4.71 -17.73
C LYS A 397 16.91 -3.27 -18.22
#